data_399068089126c89a71c1c571b2cd6afd
#
_entry.id   399068089126c89a71c1c571b2cd6afd
#
_cell.length_a   1.000
_cell.length_b   1.000
_cell.length_c   1.000
_cell.angle_alpha   90.00
_cell.angle_beta   90.00
_cell.angle_gamma   90.00
#
_symmetry.space_group_name_H-M   'P 1'
#
loop_
_entity.id
_entity.type
_entity.pdbx_description
1 polymer ?
#
loop_
_entity_poly.entity_id
_entity_poly.type
_entity_poly.pdbx_seq_one_letter_code
_entity_poly.pdbx_strand_id
1 'polypeptide(L)'
;MSTLARATRRASQFGVGVPARRALSLKAASQPPSSEAQRLIALEERHGAHNYHPLPVVLERGKGVHVWDVDGKRYLDFLSAYSAVNQGHAHPKILAALNAQAAKLTLTSRAFHNNVLGEYERFVTSFFGYERVLPMNTGVEGGETAIKLARRWGYDVKGIPDDKAR
;
A
#
# COMPACT_ATOMS: atom_id res chain seq x y z
N MET A 1 -37.59 10.90 -27.30
CA MET A 1 -38.46 10.36 -26.25
C MET A 1 -38.84 8.93 -26.62
N SER A 2 -38.78 7.96 -25.70
CA SER A 2 -39.17 6.54 -25.86
C SER A 2 -38.13 5.56 -26.40
N THR A 3 -37.20 5.14 -25.56
CA THR A 3 -36.59 3.77 -25.68
C THR A 3 -36.02 3.25 -24.34
N LEU A 4 -36.30 3.86 -23.19
CA LEU A 4 -35.79 3.45 -21.87
C LEU A 4 -36.86 2.82 -20.93
N ALA A 5 -38.06 2.55 -21.44
CA ALA A 5 -39.21 2.10 -20.62
C ALA A 5 -39.60 0.62 -20.83
N ARG A 6 -38.74 -0.23 -21.44
CA ARG A 6 -39.10 -1.66 -21.70
C ARG A 6 -38.19 -2.72 -21.06
N ALA A 7 -37.28 -2.36 -20.20
CA ALA A 7 -36.33 -3.35 -19.59
C ALA A 7 -36.65 -3.73 -18.12
N THR A 8 -37.69 -3.20 -17.51
CA THR A 8 -37.99 -3.43 -16.07
C THR A 8 -39.17 -4.35 -15.75
N ARG A 9 -39.67 -5.14 -16.68
CA ARG A 9 -40.80 -6.05 -16.44
C ARG A 9 -40.57 -7.52 -16.77
N ARG A 10 -39.40 -8.07 -16.49
CA ARG A 10 -39.18 -9.54 -16.58
C ARG A 10 -38.27 -10.16 -15.52
N ALA A 11 -38.22 -9.63 -14.31
CA ALA A 11 -37.40 -10.19 -13.21
C ALA A 11 -38.22 -10.65 -11.99
N SER A 12 -39.50 -10.97 -12.14
CA SER A 12 -40.34 -11.34 -10.99
C SER A 12 -40.92 -12.78 -11.05
N GLN A 13 -40.26 -13.72 -11.71
CA GLN A 13 -40.78 -15.11 -11.78
C GLN A 13 -39.76 -16.22 -11.45
N PHE A 14 -38.63 -15.93 -10.82
CA PHE A 14 -37.84 -16.97 -10.18
C PHE A 14 -37.67 -16.63 -8.69
N GLY A 15 -38.58 -17.15 -7.88
CA GLY A 15 -38.50 -17.12 -6.43
C GLY A 15 -37.38 -18.01 -5.93
N VAL A 16 -36.13 -17.59 -6.08
CA VAL A 16 -35.02 -18.13 -5.32
C VAL A 16 -34.91 -17.29 -4.06
N GLY A 17 -35.49 -17.82 -2.96
CA GLY A 17 -35.32 -17.23 -1.62
C GLY A 17 -33.84 -17.12 -1.31
N VAL A 18 -33.32 -15.89 -1.40
CA VAL A 18 -31.96 -15.58 -0.88
C VAL A 18 -32.07 -15.70 0.63
N PRO A 19 -31.36 -16.64 1.29
CA PRO A 19 -31.39 -16.71 2.75
C PRO A 19 -30.89 -15.37 3.28
N ALA A 20 -31.67 -14.78 4.19
CA ALA A 20 -31.31 -13.54 4.87
C ALA A 20 -29.86 -13.70 5.40
N ARG A 21 -28.94 -12.95 4.82
CA ARG A 21 -27.57 -12.88 5.32
C ARG A 21 -27.67 -12.41 6.76
N ARG A 22 -27.44 -13.34 7.68
CA ARG A 22 -27.26 -13.04 9.09
C ARG A 22 -26.12 -12.02 9.14
N ALA A 23 -26.46 -10.76 9.38
CA ALA A 23 -25.48 -9.73 9.61
C ALA A 23 -24.65 -10.20 10.80
N LEU A 24 -23.42 -10.65 10.53
CA LEU A 24 -22.43 -10.87 11.57
C LEU A 24 -22.21 -9.50 12.19
N SER A 25 -22.87 -9.27 13.33
CA SER A 25 -22.63 -8.13 14.18
C SER A 25 -21.19 -8.25 14.69
N LEU A 26 -20.26 -7.65 13.96
CA LEU A 26 -18.89 -7.40 14.42
C LEU A 26 -18.92 -6.28 15.49
N LYS A 27 -19.72 -6.46 16.53
CA LYS A 27 -19.47 -5.85 17.81
C LYS A 27 -18.44 -6.70 18.56
N ALA A 28 -17.22 -6.73 18.05
CA ALA A 28 -16.09 -6.84 18.95
C ALA A 28 -16.17 -5.58 19.82
N ALA A 29 -16.66 -5.72 21.04
CA ALA A 29 -16.56 -4.67 22.03
C ALA A 29 -15.05 -4.42 22.20
N SER A 30 -14.53 -3.44 21.49
CA SER A 30 -13.17 -2.97 21.69
C SER A 30 -13.15 -2.40 23.09
N GLN A 31 -12.42 -3.04 24.00
CA GLN A 31 -12.12 -2.42 25.28
C GLN A 31 -11.52 -1.03 25.00
N PRO A 32 -11.87 -0.02 25.79
CA PRO A 32 -11.28 1.30 25.62
C PRO A 32 -9.75 1.16 25.67
N PRO A 33 -8.99 1.95 24.87
CA PRO A 33 -7.54 1.91 24.90
C PRO A 33 -7.00 2.05 26.32
N SER A 34 -5.87 1.40 26.62
CA SER A 34 -5.18 1.56 27.91
C SER A 34 -4.73 3.01 28.13
N SER A 35 -4.30 3.32 29.34
CA SER A 35 -3.74 4.62 29.66
C SER A 35 -2.50 4.94 28.79
N GLU A 36 -1.69 3.94 28.44
CA GLU A 36 -0.50 4.11 27.59
C GLU A 36 -0.91 4.32 26.13
N ALA A 37 -1.85 3.55 25.59
CA ALA A 37 -2.37 3.77 24.25
C ALA A 37 -3.00 5.15 24.12
N GLN A 38 -3.81 5.60 25.12
CA GLN A 38 -4.39 6.94 25.14
C GLN A 38 -3.32 8.04 25.16
N ARG A 39 -2.26 7.87 25.96
CA ARG A 39 -1.14 8.81 26.01
C ARG A 39 -0.44 8.94 24.67
N LEU A 40 -0.18 7.83 23.98
CA LEU A 40 0.49 7.81 22.68
C LEU A 40 -0.38 8.43 21.59
N ILE A 41 -1.68 8.11 21.55
CA ILE A 41 -2.64 8.73 20.64
C ILE A 41 -2.72 10.24 20.86
N ALA A 42 -2.87 10.68 22.11
CA ALA A 42 -2.92 12.11 22.42
C ALA A 42 -1.62 12.85 22.06
N LEU A 43 -0.48 12.19 22.16
CA LEU A 43 0.80 12.75 21.73
C LEU A 43 0.84 12.94 20.20
N GLU A 44 0.40 11.95 19.44
CA GLU A 44 0.29 12.04 17.98
C GLU A 44 -0.72 13.11 17.56
N GLU A 45 -1.91 13.15 18.17
CA GLU A 45 -2.92 14.17 17.90
C GLU A 45 -2.43 15.59 18.17
N ARG A 46 -1.61 15.77 19.21
CA ARG A 46 -1.08 17.10 19.54
C ARG A 46 -0.07 17.62 18.50
N HIS A 47 0.72 16.74 17.90
CA HIS A 47 1.86 17.12 17.07
C HIS A 47 1.72 16.74 15.60
N GLY A 48 0.77 15.85 15.26
CA GLY A 48 0.50 15.41 13.88
C GLY A 48 -0.35 16.42 13.10
N ALA A 49 -0.36 16.28 11.79
CA ALA A 49 -1.10 17.17 10.88
C ALA A 49 -2.59 16.81 10.73
N HIS A 50 -3.10 15.79 11.41
CA HIS A 50 -4.49 15.30 11.33
C HIS A 50 -4.97 15.02 9.90
N ASN A 51 -4.09 14.63 9.02
CA ASN A 51 -4.38 14.30 7.64
C ASN A 51 -4.98 12.88 7.46
N TYR A 52 -5.08 12.14 8.55
CA TYR A 52 -5.66 10.80 8.61
C TYR A 52 -6.48 10.62 9.88
N HIS A 53 -7.36 9.62 9.92
CA HIS A 53 -8.11 9.24 11.12
C HIS A 53 -7.84 7.77 11.46
N PRO A 54 -6.76 7.46 12.18
CA PRO A 54 -6.38 6.10 12.51
C PRO A 54 -7.38 5.39 13.41
N LEU A 55 -7.37 4.06 13.38
CA LEU A 55 -8.07 3.27 14.39
C LEU A 55 -7.41 3.47 15.77
N PRO A 56 -8.18 3.43 16.88
CA PRO A 56 -7.65 3.66 18.22
C PRO A 56 -6.88 2.44 18.75
N VAL A 57 -5.87 2.01 17.99
CA VAL A 57 -4.99 0.88 18.31
C VAL A 57 -3.55 1.33 18.06
N VAL A 58 -2.70 1.21 19.06
CA VAL A 58 -1.28 1.56 18.95
C VAL A 58 -0.46 0.29 18.79
N LEU A 59 -0.03 0.02 17.57
CA LEU A 59 0.78 -1.17 17.26
C LEU A 59 2.24 -0.95 17.64
N GLU A 60 2.84 -1.94 18.28
CA GLU A 60 4.23 -1.90 18.74
C GLU A 60 5.13 -2.94 18.07
N ARG A 61 4.59 -4.12 17.78
CA ARG A 61 5.38 -5.26 17.32
C ARG A 61 4.67 -6.01 16.19
N GLY A 62 5.46 -6.53 15.25
CA GLY A 62 4.98 -7.40 14.18
C GLY A 62 5.89 -8.62 13.97
N LYS A 63 5.29 -9.78 13.66
CA LYS A 63 6.00 -11.00 13.26
C LYS A 63 5.14 -11.86 12.34
N GLY A 64 5.59 -12.09 11.13
CA GLY A 64 4.81 -12.81 10.12
C GLY A 64 3.48 -12.11 9.87
N VAL A 65 2.37 -12.81 10.00
CA VAL A 65 1.01 -12.27 9.81
C VAL A 65 0.40 -11.63 11.06
N HIS A 66 1.15 -11.61 12.16
CA HIS A 66 0.65 -11.10 13.43
C HIS A 66 1.25 -9.75 13.79
N VAL A 67 0.43 -8.89 14.39
CA VAL A 67 0.85 -7.66 15.03
C VAL A 67 0.34 -7.62 16.46
N TRP A 68 1.00 -6.87 17.33
CA TRP A 68 0.61 -6.67 18.72
C TRP A 68 0.58 -5.18 19.02
N ASP A 69 -0.41 -4.80 19.81
CA ASP A 69 -0.47 -3.45 20.35
C ASP A 69 0.39 -3.29 21.60
N VAL A 70 0.46 -2.06 22.11
CA VAL A 70 1.21 -1.71 23.33
C VAL A 70 0.68 -2.39 24.59
N ASP A 71 -0.52 -2.95 24.54
CA ASP A 71 -1.13 -3.72 25.63
C ASP A 71 -0.85 -5.22 25.49
N GLY A 72 -0.08 -5.62 24.47
CA GLY A 72 0.28 -7.00 24.19
C GLY A 72 -0.81 -7.82 23.53
N LYS A 73 -1.94 -7.22 23.15
CA LYS A 73 -3.01 -7.89 22.43
C LYS A 73 -2.58 -8.19 21.00
N ARG A 74 -2.81 -9.43 20.58
CA ARG A 74 -2.44 -9.92 19.25
C ARG A 74 -3.58 -9.76 18.25
N TYR A 75 -3.22 -9.36 17.04
CA TYR A 75 -4.12 -9.24 15.90
C TYR A 75 -3.54 -9.99 14.69
N LEU A 76 -4.41 -10.37 13.75
CA LEU A 76 -4.03 -10.76 12.40
C LEU A 76 -4.02 -9.51 11.52
N ASP A 77 -2.90 -9.27 10.85
CA ASP A 77 -2.76 -8.14 9.95
C ASP A 77 -3.23 -8.51 8.53
N PHE A 78 -4.46 -8.14 8.21
CA PHE A 78 -5.03 -8.30 6.87
C PHE A 78 -4.79 -7.08 5.95
N LEU A 79 -4.23 -6.01 6.47
CA LEU A 79 -3.93 -4.80 5.70
C LEU A 79 -2.53 -4.84 5.10
N SER A 80 -1.56 -5.37 5.86
CA SER A 80 -0.14 -5.49 5.45
C SER A 80 0.45 -4.20 4.90
N ALA A 81 0.14 -3.06 5.53
CA ALA A 81 0.52 -1.72 5.05
C ALA A 81 0.20 -1.52 3.55
N TYR A 82 -1.03 -1.83 3.15
CA TYR A 82 -1.49 -1.82 1.75
C TYR A 82 -0.64 -2.73 0.84
N SER A 83 -0.33 -3.93 1.31
CA SER A 83 0.50 -4.96 0.68
C SER A 83 2.02 -4.68 0.65
N ALA A 84 2.50 -3.63 1.29
CA ALA A 84 3.93 -3.33 1.37
C ALA A 84 4.71 -4.37 2.20
N VAL A 85 4.06 -5.00 3.19
CA VAL A 85 4.64 -6.07 4.01
C VAL A 85 4.02 -7.44 3.70
N ASN A 86 3.72 -7.70 2.44
CA ASN A 86 3.11 -8.96 1.98
C ASN A 86 3.96 -10.21 2.25
N GLN A 87 5.26 -10.06 2.52
CA GLN A 87 6.16 -11.13 2.97
C GLN A 87 6.08 -11.41 4.48
N GLY A 88 5.24 -10.66 5.18
CA GLY A 88 5.10 -10.70 6.62
C GLY A 88 6.05 -9.77 7.38
N HIS A 89 5.61 -9.36 8.55
CA HIS A 89 6.40 -8.50 9.44
C HIS A 89 7.69 -9.19 9.89
N ALA A 90 8.76 -8.42 9.92
CA ALA A 90 10.08 -8.85 10.40
C ALA A 90 10.58 -10.17 9.75
N HIS A 91 10.40 -10.30 8.43
CA HIS A 91 10.83 -11.50 7.70
C HIS A 91 12.35 -11.71 7.85
N PRO A 92 12.81 -12.88 8.34
CA PRO A 92 14.20 -13.04 8.78
C PRO A 92 15.23 -12.84 7.66
N LYS A 93 14.94 -13.31 6.45
CA LYS A 93 15.84 -13.13 5.29
C LYS A 93 15.95 -11.67 4.88
N ILE A 94 14.83 -10.93 4.90
CA ILE A 94 14.80 -9.50 4.55
C ILE A 94 15.57 -8.70 5.59
N LEU A 95 15.34 -8.95 6.89
CA LEU A 95 16.07 -8.28 7.96
C LEU A 95 17.58 -8.59 7.93
N ALA A 96 17.96 -9.82 7.65
CA ALA A 96 19.36 -10.19 7.53
C ALA A 96 20.04 -9.42 6.37
N ALA A 97 19.41 -9.34 5.21
CA ALA A 97 19.91 -8.60 4.06
C ALA A 97 20.02 -7.09 4.36
N LEU A 98 18.97 -6.52 4.98
CA LEU A 98 18.94 -5.11 5.38
C LEU A 98 20.09 -4.78 6.35
N ASN A 99 20.23 -5.55 7.42
CA ASN A 99 21.26 -5.34 8.44
C ASN A 99 22.68 -5.48 7.87
N ALA A 100 22.89 -6.49 7.01
CA ALA A 100 24.19 -6.72 6.39
C ALA A 100 24.57 -5.57 5.44
N GLN A 101 23.63 -5.03 4.69
CA GLN A 101 23.88 -3.89 3.81
C GLN A 101 24.01 -2.57 4.58
N ALA A 102 23.16 -2.33 5.57
CA ALA A 102 23.20 -1.13 6.39
C ALA A 102 24.53 -0.98 7.16
N ALA A 103 25.11 -2.10 7.60
CA ALA A 103 26.42 -2.11 8.24
C ALA A 103 27.59 -1.77 7.27
N LYS A 104 27.40 -1.84 5.97
CA LYS A 104 28.41 -1.52 4.97
C LYS A 104 28.23 -0.12 4.40
N LEU A 105 27.05 0.17 3.91
CA LEU A 105 26.74 1.43 3.23
C LEU A 105 25.21 1.60 3.18
N THR A 106 24.71 2.65 3.81
CA THR A 106 23.26 2.92 3.90
C THR A 106 22.75 3.74 2.72
N LEU A 107 23.49 4.77 2.31
CA LEU A 107 23.06 5.72 1.29
C LEU A 107 24.24 6.25 0.50
N THR A 108 24.06 6.27 -0.84
CA THR A 108 24.90 7.05 -1.76
C THR A 108 24.00 7.94 -2.58
N SER A 109 24.32 9.18 -2.81
CA SER A 109 23.63 9.97 -3.82
C SER A 109 23.68 9.27 -5.19
N ARG A 110 22.68 9.53 -6.06
CA ARG A 110 22.74 9.11 -7.48
C ARG A 110 23.88 9.74 -8.28
N ALA A 111 24.65 10.66 -7.65
CA ALA A 111 25.91 11.13 -8.20
C ALA A 111 26.99 10.04 -8.27
N PHE A 112 26.81 8.94 -7.54
CA PHE A 112 27.73 7.81 -7.51
C PHE A 112 27.04 6.50 -7.90
N HIS A 113 27.80 5.60 -8.48
CA HIS A 113 27.39 4.21 -8.59
C HIS A 113 27.61 3.48 -7.26
N ASN A 114 26.83 2.42 -7.03
CA ASN A 114 27.07 1.49 -5.93
C ASN A 114 27.01 0.04 -6.44
N ASN A 115 27.48 -0.88 -5.64
CA ASN A 115 27.65 -2.27 -6.04
C ASN A 115 26.38 -3.13 -5.97
N VAL A 116 25.24 -2.60 -5.52
CA VAL A 116 24.01 -3.39 -5.37
C VAL A 116 22.89 -2.95 -6.32
N LEU A 117 22.86 -1.70 -6.74
CA LEU A 117 21.76 -1.18 -7.56
C LEU A 117 21.68 -1.86 -8.93
N GLY A 118 22.81 -2.00 -9.62
CA GLY A 118 22.84 -2.64 -10.95
C GLY A 118 22.39 -4.11 -10.91
N GLU A 119 22.73 -4.85 -9.84
CA GLU A 119 22.25 -6.22 -9.65
C GLU A 119 20.73 -6.27 -9.41
N TYR A 120 20.20 -5.34 -8.63
CA TYR A 120 18.77 -5.19 -8.44
C TYR A 120 18.05 -4.87 -9.75
N GLU A 121 18.54 -3.90 -10.50
CA GLU A 121 17.97 -3.49 -11.80
C GLU A 121 17.97 -4.65 -12.79
N ARG A 122 19.08 -5.39 -12.90
CA ARG A 122 19.18 -6.60 -13.72
C ARG A 122 18.16 -7.67 -13.32
N PHE A 123 18.03 -7.92 -12.03
CA PHE A 123 17.06 -8.90 -11.52
C PHE A 123 15.63 -8.49 -11.88
N VAL A 124 15.23 -7.27 -11.59
CA VAL A 124 13.86 -6.77 -11.80
C VAL A 124 13.50 -6.75 -13.28
N THR A 125 14.41 -6.25 -14.13
CA THR A 125 14.15 -6.22 -15.59
C THR A 125 14.03 -7.62 -16.17
N SER A 126 14.88 -8.54 -15.76
CA SER A 126 14.78 -9.95 -16.17
C SER A 126 13.49 -10.62 -15.69
N PHE A 127 13.10 -10.37 -14.44
CA PHE A 127 11.93 -10.99 -13.83
C PHE A 127 10.61 -10.53 -14.47
N PHE A 128 10.50 -9.24 -14.79
CA PHE A 128 9.29 -8.67 -15.38
C PHE A 128 9.30 -8.57 -16.91
N GLY A 129 10.44 -8.87 -17.57
CA GLY A 129 10.55 -8.84 -19.02
C GLY A 129 10.64 -7.41 -19.60
N TYR A 130 11.20 -6.46 -18.87
CA TYR A 130 11.44 -5.10 -19.34
C TYR A 130 12.93 -4.84 -19.59
N GLU A 131 13.24 -3.91 -20.48
CA GLU A 131 14.63 -3.56 -20.79
C GLU A 131 15.27 -2.68 -19.71
N ARG A 132 14.47 -1.84 -19.04
CA ARG A 132 14.95 -0.86 -18.06
C ARG A 132 13.96 -0.69 -16.92
N VAL A 133 14.48 -0.26 -15.77
CA VAL A 133 13.69 0.07 -14.57
C VAL A 133 14.19 1.40 -13.99
N LEU A 134 13.27 2.17 -13.45
CA LEU A 134 13.55 3.38 -12.68
C LEU A 134 12.93 3.21 -11.28
N PRO A 135 13.71 2.84 -10.25
CA PRO A 135 13.21 2.71 -8.90
C PRO A 135 12.82 4.06 -8.31
N MET A 136 11.69 4.10 -7.57
CA MET A 136 11.19 5.26 -6.85
C MET A 136 10.99 4.91 -5.38
N ASN A 137 10.92 5.92 -4.51
CA ASN A 137 10.80 5.70 -3.07
C ASN A 137 9.35 5.37 -2.65
N THR A 138 8.36 5.92 -3.34
CA THR A 138 6.94 5.74 -3.02
C THR A 138 6.10 5.39 -4.25
N GLY A 139 4.92 4.82 -4.03
CA GLY A 139 3.96 4.55 -5.11
C GLY A 139 3.50 5.82 -5.83
N VAL A 140 3.35 6.92 -5.09
CA VAL A 140 2.97 8.24 -5.68
C VAL A 140 4.07 8.76 -6.58
N GLU A 141 5.34 8.72 -6.16
CA GLU A 141 6.48 9.12 -7.01
C GLU A 141 6.54 8.27 -8.29
N GLY A 142 6.33 6.95 -8.18
CA GLY A 142 6.25 6.06 -9.32
C GLY A 142 5.11 6.42 -10.28
N GLY A 143 3.91 6.68 -9.76
CA GLY A 143 2.75 7.10 -10.53
C GLY A 143 2.95 8.44 -11.24
N GLU A 144 3.42 9.45 -10.53
CA GLU A 144 3.74 10.76 -11.11
C GLU A 144 4.81 10.66 -12.20
N THR A 145 5.86 9.88 -11.96
CA THR A 145 6.94 9.69 -12.92
C THR A 145 6.43 8.99 -14.18
N ALA A 146 5.57 7.98 -14.05
CA ALA A 146 4.97 7.29 -15.18
C ALA A 146 4.12 8.23 -16.04
N ILE A 147 3.30 9.10 -15.42
CA ILE A 147 2.50 10.10 -16.14
C ILE A 147 3.40 11.10 -16.86
N LYS A 148 4.43 11.62 -16.18
CA LYS A 148 5.39 12.57 -16.78
C LYS A 148 6.14 11.94 -17.94
N LEU A 149 6.57 10.70 -17.82
CA LEU A 149 7.26 9.95 -18.86
C LEU A 149 6.34 9.71 -20.08
N ALA A 150 5.11 9.27 -19.85
CA ALA A 150 4.13 9.04 -20.91
C ALA A 150 3.83 10.34 -21.69
N ARG A 151 3.67 11.46 -20.99
CA ARG A 151 3.46 12.77 -21.62
C ARG A 151 4.68 13.22 -22.43
N ARG A 152 5.87 13.07 -21.86
CA ARG A 152 7.10 13.42 -22.55
C ARG A 152 7.31 12.58 -23.83
N TRP A 153 7.03 11.28 -23.75
CA TRP A 153 7.04 10.41 -24.92
C TRP A 153 5.99 10.81 -25.97
N GLY A 154 4.80 11.25 -25.54
CA GLY A 154 3.77 11.78 -26.41
C GLY A 154 4.25 12.98 -27.23
N TYR A 155 4.96 13.90 -26.60
CA TYR A 155 5.52 15.07 -27.28
C TYR A 155 6.69 14.72 -28.19
N ASP A 156 7.69 14.04 -27.65
CA ASP A 156 8.98 13.84 -28.34
C ASP A 156 8.93 12.73 -29.42
N VAL A 157 8.11 11.68 -29.19
CA VAL A 157 8.08 10.51 -30.08
C VAL A 157 6.84 10.47 -30.95
N LYS A 158 5.66 10.76 -30.39
CA LYS A 158 4.41 10.80 -31.16
C LYS A 158 4.16 12.14 -31.85
N GLY A 159 4.91 13.18 -31.56
CA GLY A 159 4.74 14.50 -32.15
C GLY A 159 3.42 15.17 -31.77
N ILE A 160 2.87 14.86 -30.60
CA ILE A 160 1.67 15.54 -30.10
C ILE A 160 2.02 17.02 -29.89
N PRO A 161 1.21 17.97 -30.35
CA PRO A 161 1.46 19.39 -30.13
C PRO A 161 1.54 19.74 -28.64
N ASP A 162 2.31 20.77 -28.30
CA ASP A 162 2.45 21.23 -26.92
C ASP A 162 1.10 21.44 -26.24
N ASP A 163 1.01 21.09 -24.96
CA ASP A 163 -0.18 21.14 -24.11
C ASP A 163 -1.37 20.26 -24.54
N LYS A 164 -1.20 19.36 -25.53
CA LYS A 164 -2.27 18.46 -26.02
C LYS A 164 -2.11 17.02 -25.52
N ALA A 165 -0.98 16.59 -24.96
CA ALA A 165 -0.85 15.28 -24.34
C ALA A 165 -1.62 15.25 -23.00
N ARG A 166 -2.69 14.46 -22.97
CA ARG A 166 -3.59 14.25 -21.81
C ARG A 166 -3.56 12.80 -21.38
#